data_432d7017b7fbe8bbba85bc24fc68d8f2
#
_entry.id   432d7017b7fbe8bbba85bc24fc68d8f2
#
_cell.length_a   1.000
_cell.length_b   1.000
_cell.length_c   1.000
_cell.angle_alpha   90.00
_cell.angle_beta   90.00
_cell.angle_gamma   90.00
#
_symmetry.space_group_name_H-M   'P 1'
#
loop_
_entity.id
_entity.type
_entity.pdbx_description
1 polymer ?
#
loop_
_entity_poly.entity_id
_entity_poly.type
_entity_poly.pdbx_seq_one_letter_code
_entity_poly.pdbx_strand_id
1 'polypeptide(L)'
;KKYKLVILSNGTHALIKELVDTNNLIGIFDDVISVEEVKIYKPHSNVYNIPIKKYQIEKKQFAYLSANTWDVSAAGNFGFNAVWVNRNKNIFDNLDYKPIIEIKNLIDLNNLL
;
A
#
# COMPACT_ATOMS: atom_id res chain seq x y z
N LYS A 1 14.17 -6.78 -13.04
CA LYS A 1 13.39 -6.62 -11.80
C LYS A 1 12.00 -7.21 -11.99
N LYS A 2 11.62 -8.16 -11.14
CA LYS A 2 10.35 -8.90 -11.30
C LYS A 2 9.12 -8.08 -10.88
N TYR A 3 9.27 -7.22 -9.89
CA TYR A 3 8.17 -6.41 -9.33
C TYR A 3 8.53 -4.94 -9.33
N LYS A 4 7.53 -4.09 -9.49
CA LYS A 4 7.64 -2.66 -9.20
C LYS A 4 7.30 -2.40 -7.74
N LEU A 5 8.10 -1.56 -7.09
CA LEU A 5 7.85 -1.10 -5.73
C LEU A 5 7.35 0.34 -5.77
N VAL A 6 6.14 0.55 -5.24
CA VAL A 6 5.47 1.85 -5.32
C VAL A 6 4.95 2.25 -3.95
N ILE A 7 5.10 3.51 -3.58
CA ILE A 7 4.44 4.10 -2.42
C ILE A 7 3.12 4.72 -2.86
N LEU A 8 2.03 4.43 -2.14
CA LEU A 8 0.74 5.11 -2.25
C LEU A 8 0.38 5.68 -0.88
N SER A 9 0.36 6.99 -0.74
CA SER A 9 0.30 7.64 0.58
C SER A 9 -0.68 8.80 0.62
N ASN A 10 -1.28 9.01 1.81
CA ASN A 10 -2.04 10.22 2.16
C ASN A 10 -1.13 11.45 2.39
N GLY A 11 0.19 11.26 2.45
CA GLY A 11 1.14 12.34 2.57
C GLY A 11 1.28 13.14 1.28
N THR A 12 1.77 14.38 1.41
CA THR A 12 2.16 15.19 0.24
C THR A 12 3.40 14.61 -0.44
N HIS A 13 3.63 14.91 -1.70
CA HIS A 13 4.86 14.51 -2.39
C HIS A 13 6.10 14.98 -1.64
N ALA A 14 6.10 16.22 -1.13
CA ALA A 14 7.22 16.78 -0.38
C ALA A 14 7.51 15.97 0.90
N LEU A 15 6.47 15.62 1.67
CA LEU A 15 6.62 14.83 2.89
C LEU A 15 7.14 13.42 2.61
N ILE A 16 6.60 12.76 1.59
CA ILE A 16 7.02 11.41 1.22
C ILE A 16 8.48 11.43 0.76
N LYS A 17 8.86 12.41 -0.04
CA LYS A 17 10.24 12.58 -0.48
C LYS A 17 11.18 12.74 0.70
N GLU A 18 10.84 13.59 1.67
CA GLU A 18 11.63 13.78 2.88
C GLU A 18 11.80 12.47 3.66
N LEU A 19 10.74 11.68 3.82
CA LEU A 19 10.79 10.39 4.49
C LEU A 19 11.68 9.39 3.75
N VAL A 20 11.61 9.33 2.44
CA VAL A 20 12.45 8.47 1.60
C VAL A 20 13.92 8.86 1.74
N ASP A 21 14.22 10.15 1.65
CA ASP A 21 15.59 10.68 1.74
C ASP A 21 16.17 10.44 3.14
N THR A 22 15.42 10.73 4.20
CA THR A 22 15.85 10.61 5.61
C THR A 22 16.09 9.16 6.01
N ASN A 23 15.37 8.21 5.43
CA ASN A 23 15.51 6.78 5.72
C ASN A 23 16.45 6.03 4.77
N ASN A 24 17.22 6.75 3.95
CA ASN A 24 18.15 6.17 2.98
C ASN A 24 17.48 5.22 1.97
N LEU A 25 16.28 5.55 1.52
CA LEU A 25 15.50 4.74 0.59
C LEU A 25 15.51 5.28 -0.84
N ILE A 26 16.39 6.24 -1.13
CA ILE A 26 16.54 6.83 -2.46
C ILE A 26 16.88 5.72 -3.47
N GLY A 27 16.14 5.66 -4.56
CA GLY A 27 16.35 4.67 -5.63
C GLY A 27 15.77 3.28 -5.34
N ILE A 28 15.17 3.05 -4.17
CA ILE A 28 14.52 1.77 -3.85
C ILE A 28 13.15 1.65 -4.52
N PHE A 29 12.37 2.74 -4.49
CA PHE A 29 11.03 2.75 -5.06
C PHE A 29 11.05 3.19 -6.53
N ASP A 30 10.26 2.50 -7.34
CA ASP A 30 10.08 2.84 -8.76
C ASP A 30 9.20 4.07 -8.93
N ASP A 31 8.30 4.32 -7.96
CA ASP A 31 7.36 5.44 -8.02
C ASP A 31 6.85 5.82 -6.63
N VAL A 32 6.41 7.06 -6.53
CA VAL A 32 5.74 7.61 -5.35
C VAL A 32 4.46 8.28 -5.80
N ILE A 33 3.34 7.79 -5.28
CA ILE A 33 2.01 8.32 -5.59
C ILE A 33 1.44 8.98 -4.33
N SER A 34 1.12 10.26 -4.44
CA SER A 34 0.42 11.03 -3.40
C SER A 34 -1.04 11.20 -3.75
N VAL A 35 -1.89 11.24 -2.73
CA VAL A 35 -3.31 11.61 -2.87
C VAL A 35 -3.53 13.03 -3.39
N GLU A 36 -2.49 13.87 -3.43
CA GLU A 36 -2.55 15.21 -4.03
C GLU A 36 -3.05 15.15 -5.48
N GLU A 37 -2.78 14.06 -6.20
CA GLU A 37 -3.23 13.88 -7.59
C GLU A 37 -4.76 13.89 -7.73
N VAL A 38 -5.48 13.40 -6.72
CA VAL A 38 -6.95 13.29 -6.73
C VAL A 38 -7.63 14.16 -5.68
N LYS A 39 -6.86 14.85 -4.85
CA LYS A 39 -7.34 15.80 -3.83
C LYS A 39 -8.35 15.19 -2.85
N ILE A 40 -8.22 13.91 -2.55
CA ILE A 40 -9.01 13.19 -1.57
C ILE A 40 -8.12 12.12 -0.90
N TYR A 41 -8.41 11.80 0.35
CA TYR A 41 -7.61 10.85 1.13
C TYR A 41 -8.11 9.41 0.99
N LYS A 42 -7.20 8.44 1.21
CA LYS A 42 -7.60 7.09 1.53
C LYS A 42 -8.56 7.12 2.73
N PRO A 43 -9.59 6.30 2.80
CA PRO A 43 -9.83 5.10 1.99
C PRO A 43 -10.71 5.31 0.75
N HIS A 44 -10.83 6.52 0.23
CA HIS A 44 -11.64 6.75 -0.96
C HIS A 44 -11.10 5.97 -2.17
N SER A 45 -12.01 5.34 -2.93
CA SER A 45 -11.64 4.48 -4.06
C SER A 45 -10.85 5.17 -5.17
N ASN A 46 -11.03 6.49 -5.35
CA ASN A 46 -10.27 7.26 -6.33
C ASN A 46 -8.75 7.17 -6.07
N VAL A 47 -8.33 7.05 -4.82
CA VAL A 47 -6.93 6.93 -4.46
C VAL A 47 -6.38 5.58 -4.93
N TYR A 48 -7.06 4.48 -4.60
CA TYR A 48 -6.62 3.13 -5.02
C TYR A 48 -6.69 2.94 -6.55
N ASN A 49 -7.48 3.77 -7.22
CA ASN A 49 -7.60 3.71 -8.68
C ASN A 49 -6.43 4.41 -9.41
N ILE A 50 -5.65 5.25 -8.74
CA ILE A 50 -4.50 5.94 -9.35
C ILE A 50 -3.51 4.94 -9.97
N PRO A 51 -2.99 3.95 -9.24
CA PRO A 51 -2.04 3.00 -9.82
C PRO A 51 -2.68 2.11 -10.90
N ILE A 52 -3.98 1.81 -10.83
CA ILE A 52 -4.68 1.08 -11.89
C ILE A 52 -4.59 1.83 -13.22
N LYS A 53 -4.93 3.11 -13.20
CA LYS A 53 -4.88 3.97 -14.40
C LYS A 53 -3.45 4.16 -14.90
N LYS A 54 -2.51 4.32 -13.98
CA LYS A 54 -1.11 4.59 -14.31
C LYS A 54 -0.40 3.41 -14.94
N TYR A 55 -0.61 2.21 -14.39
CA TYR A 55 0.11 1.01 -14.83
C TYR A 55 -0.70 0.12 -15.78
N GLN A 56 -1.99 0.33 -15.89
CA GLN A 56 -2.90 -0.42 -16.78
C GLN A 56 -2.83 -1.94 -16.56
N ILE A 57 -2.77 -2.35 -15.30
CA ILE A 57 -2.78 -3.75 -14.88
C ILE A 57 -4.00 -4.04 -14.01
N GLU A 58 -4.37 -5.31 -13.93
CA GLU A 58 -5.55 -5.72 -13.17
C GLU A 58 -5.35 -5.57 -11.66
N LYS A 59 -6.43 -5.30 -10.94
CA LYS A 59 -6.41 -5.13 -9.47
C LYS A 59 -5.75 -6.29 -8.74
N LYS A 60 -5.98 -7.51 -9.18
CA LYS A 60 -5.41 -8.72 -8.56
C LYS A 60 -3.90 -8.90 -8.79
N GLN A 61 -3.32 -8.09 -9.64
CA GLN A 61 -1.87 -8.09 -9.84
C GLN A 61 -1.13 -7.16 -8.86
N PHE A 62 -1.88 -6.42 -8.04
CA PHE A 62 -1.32 -5.59 -6.98
C PHE A 62 -1.26 -6.36 -5.66
N ALA A 63 -0.10 -6.41 -5.05
CA ALA A 63 0.04 -6.71 -3.63
C ALA A 63 0.07 -5.39 -2.86
N TYR A 64 -0.94 -5.16 -2.03
CA TYR A 64 -1.10 -3.93 -1.26
C TYR A 64 -0.74 -4.19 0.20
N LEU A 65 0.29 -3.55 0.69
CA LEU A 65 0.81 -3.74 2.03
C LEU A 65 0.51 -2.52 2.90
N SER A 66 -0.13 -2.74 4.04
CA SER A 66 -0.34 -1.67 5.02
C SER A 66 -0.34 -2.23 6.45
N ALA A 67 0.11 -1.41 7.39
CA ALA A 67 -0.01 -1.69 8.83
C ALA A 67 -1.37 -1.25 9.40
N ASN A 68 -2.08 -0.38 8.70
CA ASN A 68 -3.38 0.15 9.14
C ASN A 68 -4.51 -0.75 8.69
N THR A 69 -5.32 -1.24 9.64
CA THR A 69 -6.41 -2.16 9.36
C THR A 69 -7.47 -1.57 8.42
N TRP A 70 -7.81 -0.30 8.61
CA TRP A 70 -8.75 0.41 7.73
C TRP A 70 -8.26 0.50 6.28
N ASP A 71 -6.96 0.70 6.08
CA ASP A 71 -6.33 0.80 4.75
C ASP A 71 -6.28 -0.58 4.07
N VAL A 72 -5.92 -1.63 4.82
CA VAL A 72 -5.96 -3.02 4.35
C VAL A 72 -7.38 -3.41 3.94
N SER A 73 -8.37 -3.12 4.77
CA SER A 73 -9.77 -3.41 4.49
C SER A 73 -10.26 -2.70 3.23
N ALA A 74 -9.97 -1.41 3.10
CA ALA A 74 -10.38 -0.64 1.93
C ALA A 74 -9.70 -1.10 0.64
N ALA A 75 -8.40 -1.37 0.68
CA ALA A 75 -7.65 -1.88 -0.47
C ALA A 75 -8.16 -3.26 -0.91
N GLY A 76 -8.44 -4.14 0.04
CA GLY A 76 -9.01 -5.46 -0.24
C GLY A 76 -10.41 -5.40 -0.83
N ASN A 77 -11.29 -4.57 -0.28
CA ASN A 77 -12.63 -4.33 -0.83
C ASN A 77 -12.58 -3.68 -2.23
N PHE A 78 -11.58 -2.87 -2.49
CA PHE A 78 -11.34 -2.31 -3.82
C PHE A 78 -10.95 -3.39 -4.85
N GLY A 79 -10.36 -4.49 -4.41
CA GLY A 79 -9.99 -5.65 -5.24
C GLY A 79 -8.50 -5.98 -5.30
N PHE A 80 -7.66 -5.30 -4.51
CA PHE A 80 -6.24 -5.65 -4.39
C PHE A 80 -6.03 -6.91 -3.55
N ASN A 81 -4.90 -7.57 -3.73
CA ASN A 81 -4.41 -8.57 -2.79
C ASN A 81 -3.80 -7.84 -1.59
N ALA A 82 -4.60 -7.62 -0.56
CA ALA A 82 -4.20 -6.85 0.60
C ALA A 82 -3.49 -7.71 1.63
N VAL A 83 -2.34 -7.23 2.08
CA VAL A 83 -1.49 -7.87 3.09
C VAL A 83 -1.41 -6.98 4.31
N TRP A 84 -1.76 -7.52 5.47
CA TRP A 84 -1.63 -6.80 6.73
C TRP A 84 -0.24 -6.98 7.34
N VAL A 85 0.47 -5.87 7.53
CA VAL A 85 1.79 -5.87 8.19
C VAL A 85 1.58 -5.61 9.68
N ASN A 86 1.44 -6.68 10.46
CA ASN A 86 1.09 -6.63 11.89
C ASN A 86 2.32 -6.81 12.78
N ARG A 87 3.09 -5.75 12.96
CA ARG A 87 4.33 -5.78 13.76
C ARG A 87 4.10 -5.97 15.26
N ASN A 88 2.96 -5.50 15.75
CA ASN A 88 2.67 -5.40 17.20
C ASN A 88 1.73 -6.50 17.70
N LYS A 89 1.44 -7.51 16.90
CA LYS A 89 0.50 -8.60 17.25
C LYS A 89 -0.87 -8.09 17.68
N ASN A 90 -1.37 -7.06 16.99
CA ASN A 90 -2.69 -6.51 17.21
C ASN A 90 -3.78 -7.46 16.68
N ILE A 91 -5.01 -7.25 17.14
CA ILE A 91 -6.20 -7.88 16.57
C ILE A 91 -6.69 -6.99 15.43
N PHE A 92 -7.04 -7.61 14.29
CA PHE A 92 -7.63 -6.88 13.18
C PHE A 92 -8.99 -6.29 13.57
N ASP A 93 -9.23 -5.03 13.21
CA ASP A 93 -10.49 -4.36 13.50
C ASP A 93 -11.69 -5.10 12.90
N ASN A 94 -12.85 -4.95 13.51
CA ASN A 94 -14.09 -5.56 13.03
C ASN A 94 -14.60 -4.77 11.80
N LEU A 95 -14.00 -5.04 10.65
CA LEU A 95 -14.31 -4.44 9.36
C LEU A 95 -14.83 -5.50 8.39
N ASP A 96 -15.45 -5.07 7.29
CA ASP A 96 -16.09 -5.99 6.32
C ASP A 96 -15.10 -6.91 5.61
N TYR A 97 -13.89 -6.46 5.39
CA TYR A 97 -12.82 -7.24 4.77
C TYR A 97 -11.80 -7.67 5.81
N LYS A 98 -11.43 -8.95 5.77
CA LYS A 98 -10.29 -9.47 6.53
C LYS A 98 -9.18 -9.85 5.58
N PRO A 99 -7.92 -9.52 5.88
CA PRO A 99 -6.80 -9.87 5.02
C PRO A 99 -6.62 -11.39 4.98
N ILE A 100 -6.35 -11.91 3.79
CA ILE A 100 -6.00 -13.33 3.60
C ILE A 100 -4.59 -13.59 4.14
N ILE A 101 -3.73 -12.57 4.07
CA ILE A 101 -2.31 -12.66 4.43
C ILE A 101 -2.00 -11.64 5.52
N GLU A 102 -1.38 -12.13 6.58
CA GLU A 102 -0.80 -11.34 7.66
C GLU A 102 0.68 -11.66 7.75
N ILE A 103 1.52 -10.65 7.81
CA ILE A 103 2.97 -10.76 8.03
C ILE A 103 3.38 -9.93 9.23
N LYS A 104 4.44 -10.33 9.91
CA LYS A 104 4.96 -9.62 11.09
C LYS A 104 5.90 -8.49 10.73
N ASN A 105 6.57 -8.61 9.59
CA ASN A 105 7.52 -7.63 9.08
C ASN A 105 7.65 -7.79 7.56
N LEU A 106 8.33 -6.84 6.91
CA LEU A 106 8.48 -6.86 5.45
C LEU A 106 9.40 -7.98 4.93
N ILE A 107 10.27 -8.56 5.78
CA ILE A 107 11.14 -9.67 5.39
C ILE A 107 10.31 -10.91 5.06
N ASP A 108 9.21 -11.11 5.79
CA ASP A 108 8.30 -12.25 5.57
C ASP A 108 7.68 -12.24 4.17
N LEU A 109 7.66 -11.08 3.51
CA LEU A 109 7.16 -10.95 2.14
C LEU A 109 7.95 -11.81 1.15
N ASN A 110 9.24 -12.02 1.39
CA ASN A 110 10.09 -12.85 0.52
C ASN A 110 9.56 -14.28 0.39
N ASN A 111 8.83 -14.78 1.38
CA ASN A 111 8.27 -16.12 1.38
C ASN A 111 6.94 -16.20 0.58
N LEU A 112 6.38 -15.05 0.20
CA LEU A 112 5.11 -14.94 -0.50
C LEU A 112 5.26 -14.63 -1.99
N LEU A 113 6.42 -14.18 -2.40
CA LEU A 113 6.69 -13.72 -3.78
C LEU A 113 7.42 -14.75 -4.64
#